data_087d1a98fbd8087480d7b7a4b506562f
#
_entry.id   087d1a98fbd8087480d7b7a4b506562f
#
_cell.length_a   1.000
_cell.length_b   1.000
_cell.length_c   1.000
_cell.angle_alpha   90.00
_cell.angle_beta   90.00
_cell.angle_gamma   90.00
#
_symmetry.space_group_name_H-M   'P 1'
#
loop_
_entity.id
_entity.type
_entity.pdbx_description
1 polymer ?
#
loop_
_entity_poly.entity_id
_entity_poly.type
_entity_poly.pdbx_seq_one_letter_code
_entity_poly.pdbx_strand_id
1 'polypeptide(L)'
;MSQLIESAVKSAPKPMTPLQEFWHYFKRNKGAVIGLFYIIIMLVVAAGATWLAPHGPAEQFRDALLKPPVWEEGGSWKFILGTDDVGRDVLSRLMYGARLSLLVGCLVVVLSLVMGVIFGLLAGYFGGIVDAIIMRVVDIMLALPSLLLALVLVAVFGPSIVNASLALTFVALPHYVRLTRAAVLVEVNRDYVTASRVAGAGATRQMFINILPNCLAPLIVQASLGFSNAILDMAALGFLGMGAQPPTPEWGTMLSDVLQFAQSAWWVVTFPGVAILLTVLAFNLMGDGLRDALDPKLKQ
;
A
#
# COMPACT_ATOMS: atom_id res chain seq x y z
N MET A 1 43.63 -1.83 37.36
CA MET A 1 42.84 -2.68 36.47
C MET A 1 41.35 -2.52 36.71
N SER A 2 40.85 -2.53 37.97
CA SER A 2 39.42 -2.31 38.30
C SER A 2 38.89 -0.92 37.90
N GLN A 3 39.67 0.16 38.12
CA GLN A 3 39.29 1.51 37.74
C GLN A 3 39.23 1.76 36.24
N LEU A 4 40.02 1.06 35.42
CA LEU A 4 39.96 1.11 33.95
C LEU A 4 38.72 0.38 33.41
N ILE A 5 38.31 -0.71 34.06
CA ILE A 5 37.09 -1.45 33.73
C ILE A 5 35.87 -0.60 34.11
N GLU A 6 35.87 0.06 35.27
CA GLU A 6 34.78 0.90 35.74
C GLU A 6 34.61 2.18 34.89
N SER A 7 35.72 2.79 34.42
CA SER A 7 35.68 3.91 33.48
C SER A 7 35.20 3.50 32.09
N ALA A 8 35.57 2.32 31.60
CA ALA A 8 35.11 1.77 30.32
C ALA A 8 33.61 1.43 30.34
N VAL A 9 33.09 0.93 31.47
CA VAL A 9 31.64 0.65 31.64
C VAL A 9 30.84 1.96 31.74
N LYS A 10 31.39 3.03 32.36
CA LYS A 10 30.73 4.34 32.38
C LYS A 10 30.74 5.07 31.05
N SER A 11 31.64 4.75 30.13
CA SER A 11 31.74 5.37 28.80
C SER A 11 30.95 4.62 27.72
N ALA A 12 30.39 3.44 28.00
CA ALA A 12 29.59 2.72 27.05
C ALA A 12 28.30 3.50 26.73
N PRO A 13 28.01 3.78 25.47
CA PRO A 13 26.77 4.45 25.10
C PRO A 13 25.57 3.62 25.60
N LYS A 14 24.60 4.31 26.21
CA LYS A 14 23.37 3.65 26.68
C LYS A 14 22.73 2.85 25.52
N PRO A 15 22.35 1.59 25.74
CA PRO A 15 21.69 0.81 24.71
C PRO A 15 20.41 1.55 24.24
N MET A 16 20.27 1.68 22.94
CA MET A 16 19.09 2.31 22.34
C MET A 16 17.86 1.43 22.59
N THR A 17 16.72 2.06 22.83
CA THR A 17 15.45 1.31 22.82
C THR A 17 15.14 0.83 21.40
N PRO A 18 14.36 -0.27 21.21
CA PRO A 18 14.02 -0.77 19.88
C PRO A 18 13.43 0.28 18.93
N LEU A 19 12.62 1.20 19.47
CA LEU A 19 12.04 2.31 18.70
C LEU A 19 13.09 3.37 18.29
N GLN A 20 14.03 3.68 19.20
CA GLN A 20 15.13 4.61 18.91
C GLN A 20 16.07 4.01 17.85
N GLU A 21 16.35 2.73 17.95
CA GLU A 21 17.15 2.01 16.99
C GLU A 21 16.49 2.00 15.61
N PHE A 22 15.21 1.63 15.54
CA PHE A 22 14.41 1.70 14.30
C PHE A 22 14.48 3.09 13.66
N TRP A 23 14.20 4.15 14.42
CA TRP A 23 14.27 5.53 13.93
C TRP A 23 15.67 5.95 13.49
N HIS A 24 16.70 5.47 14.17
CA HIS A 24 18.08 5.76 13.80
C HIS A 24 18.41 5.22 12.40
N TYR A 25 18.09 3.95 12.13
CA TYR A 25 18.32 3.33 10.82
C TYR A 25 17.40 3.89 9.74
N PHE A 26 16.13 4.07 10.03
CA PHE A 26 15.15 4.63 9.09
C PHE A 26 15.55 6.02 8.58
N LYS A 27 16.01 6.92 9.46
CA LYS A 27 16.44 8.28 9.10
C LYS A 27 17.70 8.32 8.25
N ARG A 28 18.52 7.28 8.23
CA ARG A 28 19.69 7.20 7.35
C ARG A 28 19.32 7.09 5.90
N ASN A 29 18.18 6.49 5.58
CA ASN A 29 17.62 6.44 4.24
C ASN A 29 16.82 7.71 3.96
N LYS A 30 17.46 8.68 3.28
CA LYS A 30 16.84 9.98 2.95
C LYS A 30 15.62 9.82 2.05
N GLY A 31 15.61 8.84 1.15
CA GLY A 31 14.47 8.53 0.29
C GLY A 31 13.25 8.11 1.12
N ALA A 32 13.45 7.26 2.13
CA ALA A 32 12.39 6.83 3.03
C ALA A 32 11.76 7.99 3.82
N VAL A 33 12.61 8.94 4.29
CA VAL A 33 12.12 10.15 4.99
C VAL A 33 11.29 11.03 4.06
N ILE A 34 11.74 11.24 2.82
CA ILE A 34 10.99 12.00 1.80
C ILE A 34 9.67 11.29 1.47
N GLY A 35 9.69 9.97 1.27
CA GLY A 35 8.50 9.18 1.03
C GLY A 35 7.49 9.27 2.17
N LEU A 36 7.95 9.12 3.42
CA LEU A 36 7.11 9.26 4.60
C LEU A 36 6.49 10.65 4.70
N PHE A 37 7.28 11.71 4.46
CA PHE A 37 6.79 13.09 4.48
C PHE A 37 5.68 13.32 3.44
N TYR A 38 5.88 12.84 2.20
CA TYR A 38 4.86 12.90 1.15
C TYR A 38 3.58 12.14 1.55
N ILE A 39 3.72 10.93 2.09
CA ILE A 39 2.57 10.13 2.55
C ILE A 39 1.78 10.87 3.62
N ILE A 40 2.46 11.50 4.59
CA ILE A 40 1.80 12.30 5.63
C ILE A 40 1.02 13.45 5.01
N ILE A 41 1.62 14.18 4.05
CA ILE A 41 0.94 15.27 3.33
C ILE A 41 -0.31 14.72 2.63
N MET A 42 -0.19 13.61 1.90
CA MET A 42 -1.31 13.01 1.19
C MET A 42 -2.43 12.54 2.13
N LEU A 43 -2.09 12.00 3.30
CA LEU A 43 -3.08 11.65 4.32
C LEU A 43 -3.79 12.88 4.88
N VAL A 44 -3.06 13.98 5.12
CA VAL A 44 -3.65 15.25 5.55
C VAL A 44 -4.57 15.82 4.48
N VAL A 45 -4.14 15.82 3.21
CA VAL A 45 -4.98 16.26 2.07
C VAL A 45 -6.22 15.39 1.93
N ALA A 46 -6.08 14.06 2.00
CA ALA A 46 -7.20 13.13 1.92
C ALA A 46 -8.19 13.31 3.08
N ALA A 47 -7.71 13.44 4.31
CA ALA A 47 -8.57 13.69 5.48
C ALA A 47 -9.24 15.06 5.42
N GLY A 48 -8.49 16.09 5.02
CA GLY A 48 -8.92 17.47 4.92
C GLY A 48 -9.64 17.84 3.63
N ALA A 49 -9.84 16.91 2.68
CA ALA A 49 -10.39 17.21 1.35
C ALA A 49 -11.70 18.01 1.39
N THR A 50 -12.56 17.76 2.37
CA THR A 50 -13.83 18.47 2.54
C THR A 50 -13.67 19.97 2.88
N TRP A 51 -12.56 20.34 3.50
CA TRP A 51 -12.27 21.74 3.91
C TRP A 51 -11.23 22.40 3.01
N LEU A 52 -10.35 21.61 2.39
CA LEU A 52 -9.26 22.12 1.55
C LEU A 52 -9.68 22.28 0.09
N ALA A 53 -10.61 21.47 -0.40
CA ALA A 53 -11.06 21.52 -1.78
C ALA A 53 -11.89 22.78 -2.05
N PRO A 54 -11.58 23.55 -3.11
CA PRO A 54 -12.33 24.76 -3.48
C PRO A 54 -13.79 24.49 -3.85
N HIS A 55 -14.06 23.29 -4.43
CA HIS A 55 -15.38 22.92 -4.97
C HIS A 55 -15.77 21.49 -4.58
N GLY A 56 -17.05 21.16 -4.74
CA GLY A 56 -17.52 19.79 -4.61
C GLY A 56 -16.95 18.88 -5.72
N PRO A 57 -16.63 17.61 -5.43
CA PRO A 57 -15.95 16.72 -6.41
C PRO A 57 -16.82 16.35 -7.62
N ALA A 58 -18.14 16.50 -7.51
CA ALA A 58 -19.13 16.27 -8.58
C ALA A 58 -19.78 17.56 -9.10
N GLU A 59 -19.40 18.72 -8.54
CA GLU A 59 -19.93 20.02 -8.96
C GLU A 59 -19.46 20.35 -10.37
N GLN A 60 -20.40 20.72 -11.24
CA GLN A 60 -20.17 20.95 -12.66
C GLN A 60 -20.40 22.42 -13.01
N PHE A 61 -19.45 23.02 -13.71
CA PHE A 61 -19.51 24.38 -14.22
C PHE A 61 -19.61 24.33 -15.75
N ARG A 62 -20.83 24.38 -16.28
CA ARG A 62 -21.12 24.22 -17.73
C ARG A 62 -20.51 25.31 -18.61
N ASP A 63 -20.16 26.45 -18.05
CA ASP A 63 -19.48 27.58 -18.67
C ASP A 63 -17.94 27.46 -18.63
N ALA A 64 -17.43 26.39 -18.05
CA ALA A 64 -15.99 26.16 -17.83
C ALA A 64 -15.57 24.74 -18.19
N LEU A 65 -15.96 24.25 -19.36
CA LEU A 65 -15.53 22.93 -19.88
C LEU A 65 -14.09 23.00 -20.37
N LEU A 66 -13.25 22.03 -19.99
CA LEU A 66 -11.84 21.94 -20.36
C LEU A 66 -11.08 23.26 -20.21
N LYS A 67 -11.39 24.01 -19.14
CA LYS A 67 -10.73 25.28 -18.87
C LYS A 67 -9.31 25.02 -18.41
N PRO A 68 -8.28 25.69 -18.98
CA PRO A 68 -6.89 25.42 -18.66
C PRO A 68 -6.52 25.86 -17.23
N PRO A 69 -5.36 25.38 -16.71
CA PRO A 69 -4.80 25.81 -15.43
C PRO A 69 -4.56 27.33 -15.38
N VAL A 70 -4.51 27.88 -14.17
CA VAL A 70 -4.42 29.34 -13.93
C VAL A 70 -3.22 30.03 -14.62
N TRP A 71 -2.15 29.32 -14.90
CA TRP A 71 -0.94 29.85 -15.54
C TRP A 71 -0.97 29.79 -17.08
N GLU A 72 -2.05 29.30 -17.68
CA GLU A 72 -2.24 29.27 -19.13
C GLU A 72 -3.25 30.34 -19.57
N GLU A 73 -3.17 30.71 -20.85
CA GLU A 73 -4.10 31.64 -21.45
C GLU A 73 -5.53 31.10 -21.38
N GLY A 74 -6.46 31.89 -20.87
CA GLY A 74 -7.82 31.45 -20.58
C GLY A 74 -8.02 30.80 -19.21
N GLY A 75 -6.96 30.56 -18.43
CA GLY A 75 -7.02 30.04 -17.06
C GLY A 75 -7.73 30.98 -16.08
N SER A 76 -8.05 30.49 -14.89
CA SER A 76 -8.75 31.26 -13.85
C SER A 76 -8.34 30.79 -12.45
N TRP A 77 -8.18 31.74 -11.53
CA TRP A 77 -7.95 31.43 -10.10
C TRP A 77 -9.08 30.65 -9.45
N LYS A 78 -10.27 30.62 -10.05
CA LYS A 78 -11.38 29.78 -9.61
C LYS A 78 -11.07 28.30 -9.80
N PHE A 79 -10.28 27.94 -10.83
CA PHE A 79 -9.91 26.57 -11.16
C PHE A 79 -8.40 26.48 -11.33
N ILE A 80 -7.67 26.33 -10.23
CA ILE A 80 -6.20 26.42 -10.18
C ILE A 80 -5.53 25.41 -11.12
N LEU A 81 -5.99 24.17 -11.13
CA LEU A 81 -5.47 23.10 -12.02
C LEU A 81 -6.35 22.88 -13.26
N GLY A 82 -7.28 23.81 -13.53
CA GLY A 82 -8.22 23.68 -14.64
C GLY A 82 -9.42 22.80 -14.32
N THR A 83 -10.22 22.56 -15.37
CA THR A 83 -11.44 21.72 -15.28
C THR A 83 -11.39 20.54 -16.24
N ASP A 84 -12.21 19.55 -15.99
CA ASP A 84 -12.39 18.39 -16.88
C ASP A 84 -13.45 18.65 -18.00
N ASP A 85 -13.74 17.62 -18.78
CA ASP A 85 -14.64 17.65 -19.92
C ASP A 85 -16.10 17.99 -19.60
N VAL A 86 -16.52 17.81 -18.35
CA VAL A 86 -17.87 18.18 -17.85
C VAL A 86 -17.84 19.41 -16.94
N GLY A 87 -16.69 20.09 -16.84
CA GLY A 87 -16.53 21.32 -16.07
C GLY A 87 -16.33 21.10 -14.57
N ARG A 88 -15.85 19.93 -14.11
CA ARG A 88 -15.52 19.68 -12.71
C ARG A 88 -14.10 20.16 -12.41
N ASP A 89 -13.87 20.73 -11.21
CA ASP A 89 -12.56 21.21 -10.78
C ASP A 89 -11.57 20.06 -10.56
N VAL A 90 -10.47 20.07 -11.34
CA VAL A 90 -9.44 19.01 -11.30
C VAL A 90 -8.76 18.97 -9.94
N LEU A 91 -8.45 20.12 -9.30
CA LEU A 91 -7.80 20.16 -7.99
C LEU A 91 -8.68 19.50 -6.90
N SER A 92 -9.94 19.87 -6.86
CA SER A 92 -10.90 19.28 -5.90
C SER A 92 -11.01 17.76 -6.12
N ARG A 93 -11.15 17.33 -7.37
CA ARG A 93 -11.22 15.89 -7.70
C ARG A 93 -9.96 15.13 -7.33
N LEU A 94 -8.76 15.73 -7.47
CA LEU A 94 -7.51 15.12 -7.02
C LEU A 94 -7.47 14.92 -5.50
N MET A 95 -7.93 15.91 -4.72
CA MET A 95 -7.95 15.82 -3.26
C MET A 95 -8.96 14.76 -2.77
N TYR A 96 -10.15 14.73 -3.33
CA TYR A 96 -11.15 13.69 -3.00
C TYR A 96 -10.73 12.31 -3.54
N GLY A 97 -10.11 12.28 -4.72
CA GLY A 97 -9.52 11.07 -5.31
C GLY A 97 -8.42 10.48 -4.43
N ALA A 98 -7.58 11.32 -3.81
CA ALA A 98 -6.58 10.88 -2.85
C ALA A 98 -7.20 10.10 -1.69
N ARG A 99 -8.32 10.60 -1.11
CA ARG A 99 -9.04 9.90 -0.04
C ARG A 99 -9.46 8.50 -0.45
N LEU A 100 -10.03 8.38 -1.66
CA LEU A 100 -10.58 7.13 -2.14
C LEU A 100 -9.47 6.15 -2.54
N SER A 101 -8.48 6.60 -3.33
CA SER A 101 -7.37 5.77 -3.78
C SER A 101 -6.52 5.24 -2.61
N LEU A 102 -6.23 6.09 -1.60
CA LEU A 102 -5.51 5.66 -0.39
C LEU A 102 -6.32 4.68 0.45
N LEU A 103 -7.64 4.91 0.59
CA LEU A 103 -8.53 4.01 1.34
C LEU A 103 -8.60 2.63 0.67
N VAL A 104 -8.75 2.58 -0.65
CA VAL A 104 -8.75 1.31 -1.41
C VAL A 104 -7.42 0.59 -1.29
N GLY A 105 -6.29 1.30 -1.47
CA GLY A 105 -4.96 0.71 -1.29
C GLY A 105 -4.78 0.10 0.10
N CYS A 106 -5.21 0.82 1.15
CA CYS A 106 -5.18 0.34 2.53
C CYS A 106 -6.05 -0.91 2.72
N LEU A 107 -7.29 -0.89 2.20
CA LEU A 107 -8.23 -2.00 2.32
C LEU A 107 -7.70 -3.26 1.63
N VAL A 108 -7.18 -3.14 0.40
CA VAL A 108 -6.58 -4.27 -0.34
C VAL A 108 -5.41 -4.87 0.43
N VAL A 109 -4.49 -4.02 0.93
CA VAL A 109 -3.31 -4.50 1.67
C VAL A 109 -3.70 -5.15 2.99
N VAL A 110 -4.58 -4.52 3.77
CA VAL A 110 -4.97 -5.06 5.09
C VAL A 110 -5.71 -6.40 4.94
N LEU A 111 -6.65 -6.49 4.00
CA LEU A 111 -7.40 -7.74 3.80
C LEU A 111 -6.49 -8.86 3.28
N SER A 112 -5.65 -8.58 2.26
CA SER A 112 -4.74 -9.59 1.71
C SER A 112 -3.65 -10.00 2.72
N LEU A 113 -3.15 -9.07 3.53
CA LEU A 113 -2.20 -9.36 4.61
C LEU A 113 -2.83 -10.24 5.69
N VAL A 114 -4.01 -9.88 6.21
CA VAL A 114 -4.68 -10.66 7.26
C VAL A 114 -4.98 -12.08 6.79
N MET A 115 -5.59 -12.22 5.61
CA MET A 115 -5.88 -13.54 5.03
C MET A 115 -4.59 -14.31 4.70
N GLY A 116 -3.59 -13.62 4.14
CA GLY A 116 -2.29 -14.20 3.79
C GLY A 116 -1.52 -14.70 5.01
N VAL A 117 -1.58 -13.95 6.12
CA VAL A 117 -0.98 -14.37 7.40
C VAL A 117 -1.68 -15.62 7.94
N ILE A 118 -3.01 -15.66 7.93
CA ILE A 118 -3.78 -16.81 8.41
C ILE A 118 -3.42 -18.07 7.61
N PHE A 119 -3.56 -18.02 6.28
CA PHE A 119 -3.28 -19.17 5.43
C PHE A 119 -1.80 -19.55 5.40
N GLY A 120 -0.90 -18.57 5.43
CA GLY A 120 0.54 -18.81 5.49
C GLY A 120 1.00 -19.44 6.81
N LEU A 121 0.42 -19.00 7.96
CA LEU A 121 0.63 -19.65 9.28
C LEU A 121 0.14 -21.08 9.27
N LEU A 122 -1.07 -21.34 8.77
CA LEU A 122 -1.62 -22.70 8.69
C LEU A 122 -0.75 -23.61 7.83
N ALA A 123 -0.36 -23.15 6.63
CA ALA A 123 0.50 -23.91 5.72
C ALA A 123 1.87 -24.18 6.33
N GLY A 124 2.54 -23.15 6.86
CA GLY A 124 3.90 -23.29 7.41
C GLY A 124 3.99 -24.06 8.73
N TYR A 125 2.95 -23.96 9.58
CA TYR A 125 2.95 -24.62 10.89
C TYR A 125 2.54 -26.10 10.82
N PHE A 126 1.44 -26.43 10.13
CA PHE A 126 0.94 -27.80 10.06
C PHE A 126 1.66 -28.63 9.00
N GLY A 127 2.11 -28.01 7.91
CA GLY A 127 2.79 -28.73 6.83
C GLY A 127 1.91 -29.77 6.14
N GLY A 128 2.54 -30.78 5.51
CA GLY A 128 1.88 -31.96 4.94
C GLY A 128 0.71 -31.62 4.00
N ILE A 129 -0.46 -32.22 4.25
CA ILE A 129 -1.66 -32.06 3.40
C ILE A 129 -2.21 -30.62 3.45
N VAL A 130 -2.16 -29.95 4.61
CA VAL A 130 -2.65 -28.55 4.76
C VAL A 130 -1.82 -27.62 3.90
N ASP A 131 -0.50 -27.74 3.96
CA ASP A 131 0.42 -27.01 3.12
C ASP A 131 0.19 -27.31 1.64
N ALA A 132 0.08 -28.57 1.27
CA ALA A 132 -0.12 -28.98 -0.13
C ALA A 132 -1.41 -28.39 -0.73
N ILE A 133 -2.52 -28.39 0.01
CA ILE A 133 -3.79 -27.84 -0.47
C ILE A 133 -3.71 -26.32 -0.61
N ILE A 134 -3.24 -25.61 0.42
CA ILE A 134 -3.14 -24.14 0.39
C ILE A 134 -2.22 -23.71 -0.75
N MET A 135 -1.04 -24.32 -0.87
CA MET A 135 -0.09 -23.97 -1.93
C MET A 135 -0.61 -24.31 -3.33
N ARG A 136 -1.40 -25.38 -3.50
CA ARG A 136 -2.02 -25.69 -4.79
C ARG A 136 -2.99 -24.58 -5.24
N VAL A 137 -3.81 -24.08 -4.31
CA VAL A 137 -4.71 -22.94 -4.60
C VAL A 137 -3.90 -21.69 -4.96
N VAL A 138 -2.88 -21.36 -4.17
CA VAL A 138 -1.97 -20.25 -4.42
C VAL A 138 -1.29 -20.36 -5.79
N ASP A 139 -0.84 -21.56 -6.17
CA ASP A 139 -0.19 -21.80 -7.47
C ASP A 139 -1.16 -21.62 -8.64
N ILE A 140 -2.41 -22.06 -8.49
CA ILE A 140 -3.46 -21.84 -9.51
C ILE A 140 -3.72 -20.34 -9.68
N MET A 141 -3.83 -19.59 -8.58
CA MET A 141 -4.05 -18.15 -8.65
C MET A 141 -2.88 -17.42 -9.36
N LEU A 142 -1.64 -17.82 -9.08
CA LEU A 142 -0.44 -17.23 -9.70
C LEU A 142 -0.17 -17.71 -11.14
N ALA A 143 -0.84 -18.75 -11.62
CA ALA A 143 -0.73 -19.20 -13.01
C ALA A 143 -1.40 -18.23 -13.99
N LEU A 144 -2.31 -17.36 -13.49
CA LEU A 144 -3.00 -16.36 -14.29
C LEU A 144 -2.30 -15.00 -14.16
N PRO A 145 -2.17 -14.21 -15.22
CA PRO A 145 -1.73 -12.83 -15.12
C PRO A 145 -2.64 -12.03 -14.17
N SER A 146 -2.03 -11.35 -13.19
CA SER A 146 -2.73 -10.67 -12.08
C SER A 146 -3.84 -9.73 -12.54
N LEU A 147 -3.55 -8.85 -13.50
CA LEU A 147 -4.52 -7.90 -14.03
C LEU A 147 -5.68 -8.60 -14.76
N LEU A 148 -5.39 -9.67 -15.52
CA LEU A 148 -6.44 -10.44 -16.20
C LEU A 148 -7.35 -11.13 -15.19
N LEU A 149 -6.80 -11.71 -14.12
CA LEU A 149 -7.62 -12.33 -13.07
C LEU A 149 -8.51 -11.29 -12.40
N ALA A 150 -7.97 -10.10 -12.08
CA ALA A 150 -8.75 -9.00 -11.51
C ALA A 150 -9.88 -8.55 -12.44
N LEU A 151 -9.60 -8.39 -13.74
CA LEU A 151 -10.60 -8.01 -14.76
C LEU A 151 -11.72 -9.04 -14.86
N VAL A 152 -11.38 -10.33 -14.89
CA VAL A 152 -12.40 -11.41 -14.95
C VAL A 152 -13.28 -11.37 -13.71
N LEU A 153 -12.71 -11.22 -12.52
CA LEU A 153 -13.50 -11.12 -11.29
C LEU A 153 -14.43 -9.92 -11.31
N VAL A 154 -13.94 -8.73 -11.68
CA VAL A 154 -14.78 -7.53 -11.77
C VAL A 154 -15.84 -7.66 -12.87
N ALA A 155 -15.51 -8.28 -14.02
CA ALA A 155 -16.49 -8.50 -15.10
C ALA A 155 -17.65 -9.40 -14.65
N VAL A 156 -17.38 -10.41 -13.80
CA VAL A 156 -18.40 -11.31 -13.25
C VAL A 156 -19.28 -10.64 -12.21
N PHE A 157 -18.66 -9.87 -11.27
CA PHE A 157 -19.37 -9.25 -10.15
C PHE A 157 -19.94 -7.86 -10.47
N GLY A 158 -19.55 -7.29 -11.59
CA GLY A 158 -19.91 -5.94 -12.04
C GLY A 158 -18.89 -4.87 -11.62
N PRO A 159 -18.77 -3.78 -12.42
CA PRO A 159 -17.84 -2.68 -12.15
C PRO A 159 -18.27 -1.87 -10.94
N SER A 160 -17.46 -1.87 -9.91
CA SER A 160 -17.62 -1.03 -8.72
C SER A 160 -16.30 -0.98 -7.95
N ILE A 161 -16.13 0.06 -7.14
CA ILE A 161 -14.94 0.21 -6.29
C ILE A 161 -14.80 -0.94 -5.27
N VAL A 162 -15.92 -1.45 -4.76
CA VAL A 162 -15.92 -2.57 -3.81
C VAL A 162 -15.48 -3.85 -4.48
N ASN A 163 -16.08 -4.19 -5.62
CA ASN A 163 -15.74 -5.39 -6.37
C ASN A 163 -14.30 -5.35 -6.89
N ALA A 164 -13.82 -4.19 -7.36
CA ALA A 164 -12.43 -4.00 -7.75
C ALA A 164 -11.49 -4.20 -6.56
N SER A 165 -11.80 -3.63 -5.38
CA SER A 165 -10.99 -3.80 -4.17
C SER A 165 -10.93 -5.26 -3.73
N LEU A 166 -12.05 -6.00 -3.77
CA LEU A 166 -12.08 -7.42 -3.44
C LEU A 166 -11.31 -8.27 -4.45
N ALA A 167 -11.45 -7.97 -5.74
CA ALA A 167 -10.70 -8.64 -6.80
C ALA A 167 -9.19 -8.45 -6.62
N LEU A 168 -8.73 -7.22 -6.34
CA LEU A 168 -7.33 -6.93 -6.08
C LEU A 168 -6.84 -7.58 -4.78
N THR A 169 -7.67 -7.64 -3.75
CA THR A 169 -7.36 -8.38 -2.51
C THR A 169 -7.09 -9.86 -2.82
N PHE A 170 -7.96 -10.48 -3.63
CA PHE A 170 -7.80 -11.87 -4.03
C PHE A 170 -6.53 -12.09 -4.85
N VAL A 171 -6.23 -11.20 -5.78
CA VAL A 171 -5.00 -11.24 -6.61
C VAL A 171 -3.72 -11.05 -5.79
N ALA A 172 -3.74 -10.19 -4.78
CA ALA A 172 -2.58 -9.92 -3.91
C ALA A 172 -2.32 -11.02 -2.87
N LEU A 173 -3.37 -11.77 -2.47
CA LEU A 173 -3.34 -12.78 -1.42
C LEU A 173 -2.21 -13.82 -1.55
N PRO A 174 -1.92 -14.41 -2.73
CA PRO A 174 -0.88 -15.41 -2.90
C PRO A 174 0.51 -14.94 -2.45
N HIS A 175 0.86 -13.69 -2.69
CA HIS A 175 2.16 -13.13 -2.30
C HIS A 175 2.33 -13.11 -0.78
N TYR A 176 1.29 -12.73 -0.04
CA TYR A 176 1.31 -12.72 1.42
C TYR A 176 1.31 -14.13 2.00
N VAL A 177 0.54 -15.08 1.42
CA VAL A 177 0.55 -16.49 1.84
C VAL A 177 1.93 -17.10 1.71
N ARG A 178 2.58 -16.94 0.54
CA ARG A 178 3.93 -17.49 0.29
C ARG A 178 4.97 -16.89 1.23
N LEU A 179 4.93 -15.57 1.41
CA LEU A 179 5.89 -14.88 2.28
C LEU A 179 5.72 -15.32 3.74
N THR A 180 4.49 -15.35 4.23
CA THR A 180 4.20 -15.78 5.62
C THR A 180 4.63 -17.23 5.81
N ARG A 181 4.27 -18.13 4.90
CA ARG A 181 4.67 -19.53 4.94
C ARG A 181 6.20 -19.69 5.02
N ALA A 182 6.93 -18.96 4.16
CA ALA A 182 8.39 -19.00 4.14
C ALA A 182 8.99 -18.55 5.48
N ALA A 183 8.49 -17.47 6.05
CA ALA A 183 8.93 -16.97 7.36
C ALA A 183 8.62 -17.97 8.48
N VAL A 184 7.41 -18.56 8.48
CA VAL A 184 6.98 -19.55 9.47
C VAL A 184 7.85 -20.83 9.41
N LEU A 185 8.21 -21.32 8.22
CA LEU A 185 9.06 -22.50 8.06
C LEU A 185 10.45 -22.30 8.67
N VAL A 186 10.98 -21.08 8.65
CA VAL A 186 12.23 -20.73 9.32
C VAL A 186 12.06 -20.75 10.84
N GLU A 187 10.98 -20.15 11.36
CA GLU A 187 10.78 -19.96 12.79
C GLU A 187 10.29 -21.23 13.51
N VAL A 188 9.49 -22.07 12.87
CA VAL A 188 8.93 -23.28 13.50
C VAL A 188 9.98 -24.27 13.98
N ASN A 189 11.17 -24.24 13.38
CA ASN A 189 12.30 -25.12 13.73
C ASN A 189 13.27 -24.53 14.76
N ARG A 190 12.97 -23.35 15.32
CA ARG A 190 13.80 -22.70 16.34
C ARG A 190 13.65 -23.37 17.72
N ASP A 191 14.73 -23.34 18.50
CA ASP A 191 14.78 -23.96 19.84
C ASP A 191 13.70 -23.41 20.80
N TYR A 192 13.42 -22.11 20.73
CA TYR A 192 12.39 -21.48 21.60
C TYR A 192 10.97 -22.00 21.28
N VAL A 193 10.68 -22.33 20.02
CA VAL A 193 9.39 -22.95 19.62
C VAL A 193 9.32 -24.39 20.14
N THR A 194 10.42 -25.13 20.02
CA THR A 194 10.51 -26.49 20.55
C THR A 194 10.37 -26.51 22.07
N ALA A 195 11.06 -25.62 22.79
CA ALA A 195 10.94 -25.49 24.24
C ALA A 195 9.51 -25.15 24.68
N SER A 196 8.86 -24.21 23.99
CA SER A 196 7.47 -23.86 24.26
C SER A 196 6.50 -25.02 24.00
N ARG A 197 6.78 -25.86 22.98
CA ARG A 197 5.98 -27.06 22.68
C ARG A 197 6.14 -28.11 23.80
N VAL A 198 7.35 -28.34 24.26
CA VAL A 198 7.62 -29.25 25.39
C VAL A 198 6.96 -28.74 26.68
N ALA A 199 6.89 -27.43 26.87
CA ALA A 199 6.16 -26.80 27.99
C ALA A 199 4.62 -26.88 27.86
N GLY A 200 4.07 -27.56 26.82
CA GLY A 200 2.64 -27.82 26.67
C GLY A 200 1.87 -26.72 25.91
N ALA A 201 2.54 -25.78 25.22
CA ALA A 201 1.85 -24.76 24.45
C ALA A 201 1.12 -25.36 23.24
N GLY A 202 -0.19 -25.13 23.12
CA GLY A 202 -1.02 -25.55 21.99
C GLY A 202 -0.72 -24.80 20.69
N ALA A 203 -1.23 -25.33 19.57
CA ALA A 203 -0.96 -24.82 18.22
C ALA A 203 -1.27 -23.32 18.04
N THR A 204 -2.42 -22.85 18.52
CA THR A 204 -2.82 -21.44 18.43
C THR A 204 -1.81 -20.52 19.14
N ARG A 205 -1.40 -20.90 20.35
CA ARG A 205 -0.38 -20.14 21.10
C ARG A 205 0.97 -20.15 20.38
N GLN A 206 1.36 -21.27 19.80
CA GLN A 206 2.58 -21.38 19.00
C GLN A 206 2.54 -20.43 17.79
N MET A 207 1.48 -20.48 16.99
CA MET A 207 1.34 -19.68 15.78
C MET A 207 1.31 -18.18 16.06
N PHE A 208 0.40 -17.74 16.95
CA PHE A 208 0.11 -16.30 17.10
C PHE A 208 0.99 -15.59 18.13
N ILE A 209 1.47 -16.28 19.16
CA ILE A 209 2.25 -15.65 20.23
C ILE A 209 3.76 -15.89 20.05
N ASN A 210 4.16 -17.09 19.63
CA ASN A 210 5.57 -17.41 19.55
C ASN A 210 6.17 -17.16 18.15
N ILE A 211 5.47 -17.57 17.07
CA ILE A 211 6.01 -17.54 15.70
C ILE A 211 5.69 -16.22 15.01
N LEU A 212 4.42 -15.81 14.93
CA LEU A 212 4.00 -14.63 14.18
C LEU A 212 4.76 -13.34 14.52
N PRO A 213 5.03 -13.00 15.79
CA PRO A 213 5.77 -11.77 16.12
C PRO A 213 7.17 -11.71 15.47
N ASN A 214 7.84 -12.87 15.30
CA ASN A 214 9.14 -12.95 14.67
C ASN A 214 9.07 -12.92 13.12
N CYS A 215 7.88 -13.13 12.55
CA CYS A 215 7.62 -13.05 11.10
C CYS A 215 7.16 -11.65 10.66
N LEU A 216 6.94 -10.69 11.56
CA LEU A 216 6.33 -9.39 11.23
C LEU A 216 7.22 -8.51 10.34
N ALA A 217 8.54 -8.52 10.53
CA ALA A 217 9.44 -7.63 9.81
C ALA A 217 9.29 -7.76 8.27
N PRO A 218 9.43 -8.93 7.66
CA PRO A 218 9.23 -9.08 6.22
C PRO A 218 7.79 -8.78 5.77
N LEU A 219 6.78 -9.02 6.63
CA LEU A 219 5.38 -8.74 6.31
C LEU A 219 5.06 -7.24 6.28
N ILE A 220 5.66 -6.45 7.18
CA ILE A 220 5.53 -4.98 7.20
C ILE A 220 6.14 -4.39 5.92
N VAL A 221 7.33 -4.86 5.52
CA VAL A 221 7.97 -4.43 4.27
C VAL A 221 7.10 -4.79 3.06
N GLN A 222 6.60 -6.03 3.01
CA GLN A 222 5.70 -6.48 1.94
C GLN A 222 4.41 -5.68 1.89
N ALA A 223 3.83 -5.30 3.03
CA ALA A 223 2.63 -4.47 3.10
C ALA A 223 2.85 -3.09 2.49
N SER A 224 4.01 -2.46 2.73
CA SER A 224 4.37 -1.17 2.15
C SER A 224 4.51 -1.25 0.62
N LEU A 225 5.22 -2.26 0.10
CA LEU A 225 5.36 -2.48 -1.34
C LEU A 225 4.02 -2.89 -1.99
N GLY A 226 3.23 -3.70 -1.27
CA GLY A 226 1.90 -4.13 -1.70
C GLY A 226 0.93 -2.96 -1.86
N PHE A 227 1.09 -1.90 -1.06
CA PHE A 227 0.28 -0.68 -1.19
C PHE A 227 0.54 0.03 -2.53
N SER A 228 1.81 0.14 -2.94
CA SER A 228 2.18 0.68 -4.25
C SER A 228 1.53 -0.09 -5.39
N ASN A 229 1.62 -1.43 -5.34
CA ASN A 229 1.00 -2.30 -6.35
C ASN A 229 -0.54 -2.15 -6.35
N ALA A 230 -1.17 -2.12 -5.18
CA ALA A 230 -2.61 -1.95 -5.06
C ALA A 230 -3.11 -0.64 -5.69
N ILE A 231 -2.37 0.48 -5.53
CA ILE A 231 -2.70 1.75 -6.19
C ILE A 231 -2.55 1.64 -7.70
N LEU A 232 -1.47 1.03 -8.20
CA LEU A 232 -1.25 0.86 -9.65
C LEU A 232 -2.32 -0.03 -10.28
N ASP A 233 -2.62 -1.17 -9.65
CA ASP A 233 -3.61 -2.12 -10.15
C ASP A 233 -5.03 -1.51 -10.10
N MET A 234 -5.35 -0.75 -9.03
CA MET A 234 -6.63 -0.02 -8.95
C MET A 234 -6.73 1.06 -10.01
N ALA A 235 -5.65 1.81 -10.26
CA ALA A 235 -5.61 2.80 -11.32
C ALA A 235 -5.77 2.16 -12.71
N ALA A 236 -5.16 0.98 -12.94
CA ALA A 236 -5.33 0.22 -14.17
C ALA A 236 -6.76 -0.28 -14.36
N LEU A 237 -7.41 -0.82 -13.31
CA LEU A 237 -8.82 -1.21 -13.37
C LEU A 237 -9.73 0.01 -13.56
N GLY A 238 -9.46 1.12 -12.88
CA GLY A 238 -10.18 2.38 -13.03
C GLY A 238 -10.06 2.92 -14.46
N PHE A 239 -8.86 2.91 -15.02
CA PHE A 239 -8.59 3.30 -16.41
C PHE A 239 -9.37 2.44 -17.44
N LEU A 240 -9.57 1.15 -17.14
CA LEU A 240 -10.36 0.25 -17.96
C LEU A 240 -11.88 0.33 -17.69
N GLY A 241 -12.33 1.30 -16.86
CA GLY A 241 -13.74 1.50 -16.52
C GLY A 241 -14.30 0.48 -15.52
N MET A 242 -13.45 -0.36 -14.93
CA MET A 242 -13.84 -1.41 -13.98
C MET A 242 -13.72 -0.99 -12.50
N GLY A 243 -13.26 0.24 -12.25
CA GLY A 243 -13.08 0.83 -10.91
C GLY A 243 -14.31 1.56 -10.39
N ALA A 244 -14.06 2.72 -9.77
CA ALA A 244 -15.10 3.62 -9.31
C ALA A 244 -15.93 4.14 -10.49
N GLN A 245 -17.25 4.22 -10.30
CA GLN A 245 -18.12 4.74 -11.34
C GLN A 245 -18.35 6.24 -11.18
N PRO A 246 -18.49 7.02 -12.27
CA PRO A 246 -18.83 8.43 -12.20
C PRO A 246 -20.11 8.65 -11.36
N PRO A 247 -20.20 9.77 -10.62
CA PRO A 247 -19.30 10.92 -10.58
C PRO A 247 -18.13 10.79 -9.59
N THR A 248 -17.93 9.64 -8.96
CA THR A 248 -16.97 9.42 -7.88
C THR A 248 -15.52 9.66 -8.36
N PRO A 249 -14.76 10.58 -7.74
CA PRO A 249 -13.38 10.84 -8.12
C PRO A 249 -12.47 9.72 -7.60
N GLU A 250 -11.79 9.04 -8.49
CA GLU A 250 -10.69 8.09 -8.25
C GLU A 250 -9.64 8.34 -9.33
N TRP A 251 -8.34 8.30 -8.97
CA TRP A 251 -7.28 8.75 -9.88
C TRP A 251 -7.20 7.95 -11.18
N GLY A 252 -7.49 6.64 -11.15
CA GLY A 252 -7.51 5.79 -12.36
C GLY A 252 -8.69 6.11 -13.27
N THR A 253 -9.89 6.27 -12.72
CA THR A 253 -11.09 6.64 -13.49
C THR A 253 -10.99 8.06 -14.04
N MET A 254 -10.33 8.99 -13.31
CA MET A 254 -10.04 10.33 -13.85
C MET A 254 -9.18 10.29 -15.12
N LEU A 255 -8.31 9.29 -15.29
CA LEU A 255 -7.53 9.10 -16.52
C LEU A 255 -8.37 8.50 -17.66
N SER A 256 -9.28 7.58 -17.35
CA SER A 256 -10.16 6.94 -18.35
C SER A 256 -11.09 7.94 -19.01
N ASP A 257 -11.76 8.75 -18.21
CA ASP A 257 -12.81 9.70 -18.66
C ASP A 257 -12.28 10.73 -19.67
N VAL A 258 -10.98 11.07 -19.60
CA VAL A 258 -10.42 12.23 -20.30
C VAL A 258 -9.32 11.89 -21.31
N LEU A 259 -9.06 10.62 -21.56
CA LEU A 259 -7.98 10.19 -22.47
C LEU A 259 -8.10 10.79 -23.88
N GLN A 260 -9.31 10.93 -24.40
CA GLN A 260 -9.59 11.55 -25.71
C GLN A 260 -9.17 13.02 -25.77
N PHE A 261 -9.04 13.69 -24.65
CA PHE A 261 -8.65 15.10 -24.55
C PHE A 261 -7.16 15.30 -24.24
N ALA A 262 -6.35 14.24 -24.21
CA ALA A 262 -4.94 14.31 -23.82
C ALA A 262 -4.11 15.30 -24.65
N GLN A 263 -4.46 15.52 -25.91
CA GLN A 263 -3.77 16.47 -26.80
C GLN A 263 -4.26 17.92 -26.64
N SER A 264 -5.52 18.12 -26.29
CA SER A 264 -6.15 19.44 -26.18
C SER A 264 -6.16 19.98 -24.74
N ALA A 265 -6.14 19.09 -23.75
CA ALA A 265 -6.26 19.41 -22.33
C ALA A 265 -5.30 18.51 -21.51
N TRP A 266 -3.99 18.71 -21.69
CA TRP A 266 -2.94 17.87 -21.09
C TRP A 266 -3.06 17.75 -19.55
N TRP A 267 -3.56 18.77 -18.87
CA TRP A 267 -3.67 18.83 -17.40
C TRP A 267 -4.59 17.76 -16.82
N VAL A 268 -5.68 17.39 -17.54
CA VAL A 268 -6.65 16.40 -17.04
C VAL A 268 -6.07 14.99 -16.97
N VAL A 269 -5.03 14.69 -17.76
CA VAL A 269 -4.31 13.42 -17.73
C VAL A 269 -3.08 13.50 -16.83
N THR A 270 -2.32 14.61 -16.94
CA THR A 270 -1.04 14.73 -16.25
C THR A 270 -1.18 14.76 -14.73
N PHE A 271 -2.12 15.54 -14.19
CA PHE A 271 -2.23 15.66 -12.73
C PHE A 271 -2.63 14.36 -12.02
N PRO A 272 -3.64 13.60 -12.46
CA PRO A 272 -3.90 12.29 -11.86
C PRO A 272 -2.75 11.30 -12.04
N GLY A 273 -2.11 11.30 -13.22
CA GLY A 273 -0.94 10.47 -13.48
C GLY A 273 0.23 10.78 -12.54
N VAL A 274 0.54 12.06 -12.33
CA VAL A 274 1.57 12.51 -11.38
C VAL A 274 1.20 12.16 -9.93
N ALA A 275 -0.06 12.30 -9.55
CA ALA A 275 -0.51 11.92 -8.21
C ALA A 275 -0.29 10.41 -7.93
N ILE A 276 -0.63 9.55 -8.89
CA ILE A 276 -0.35 8.11 -8.83
C ILE A 276 1.16 7.86 -8.74
N LEU A 277 1.93 8.43 -9.67
CA LEU A 277 3.39 8.25 -9.74
C LEU A 277 4.07 8.60 -8.42
N LEU A 278 3.80 9.79 -7.89
CA LEU A 278 4.43 10.28 -6.65
C LEU A 278 4.02 9.44 -5.45
N THR A 279 2.76 9.00 -5.38
CA THR A 279 2.27 8.16 -4.29
C THR A 279 2.94 6.78 -4.32
N VAL A 280 3.01 6.14 -5.48
CA VAL A 280 3.69 4.85 -5.67
C VAL A 280 5.17 4.96 -5.31
N LEU A 281 5.84 6.00 -5.81
CA LEU A 281 7.25 6.26 -5.49
C LEU A 281 7.47 6.44 -3.98
N ALA A 282 6.60 7.21 -3.32
CA ALA A 282 6.71 7.48 -1.89
C ALA A 282 6.54 6.21 -1.04
N PHE A 283 5.58 5.35 -1.36
CA PHE A 283 5.40 4.07 -0.66
C PHE A 283 6.55 3.09 -0.93
N ASN A 284 7.11 3.05 -2.13
CA ASN A 284 8.29 2.23 -2.44
C ASN A 284 9.52 2.72 -1.65
N LEU A 285 9.81 4.02 -1.66
CA LEU A 285 10.92 4.59 -0.90
C LEU A 285 10.76 4.36 0.61
N MET A 286 9.54 4.49 1.13
CA MET A 286 9.24 4.18 2.52
C MET A 286 9.45 2.68 2.81
N GLY A 287 9.02 1.80 1.92
CA GLY A 287 9.19 0.35 2.03
C GLY A 287 10.66 -0.07 2.09
N ASP A 288 11.50 0.53 1.27
CA ASP A 288 12.94 0.30 1.31
C ASP A 288 13.56 0.75 2.65
N GLY A 289 13.16 1.91 3.17
CA GLY A 289 13.60 2.36 4.49
C GLY A 289 13.10 1.51 5.64
N LEU A 290 11.88 0.97 5.55
CA LEU A 290 11.36 -0.01 6.51
C LEU A 290 12.18 -1.31 6.48
N ARG A 291 12.54 -1.78 5.29
CA ARG A 291 13.39 -2.95 5.10
C ARG A 291 14.75 -2.73 5.76
N ASP A 292 15.42 -1.61 5.48
CA ASP A 292 16.73 -1.27 6.05
C ASP A 292 16.66 -1.18 7.60
N ALA A 293 15.61 -0.57 8.14
CA ALA A 293 15.44 -0.39 9.58
C ALA A 293 15.06 -1.68 10.34
N LEU A 294 14.43 -2.64 9.65
CA LEU A 294 13.99 -3.91 10.24
C LEU A 294 14.95 -5.08 9.98
N ASP A 295 15.98 -4.91 9.12
CA ASP A 295 16.95 -5.98 8.82
C ASP A 295 17.93 -6.16 10.00
N PRO A 296 17.95 -7.36 10.64
CA PRO A 296 18.87 -7.63 11.76
C PRO A 296 20.34 -7.62 11.34
N LYS A 297 20.65 -7.84 10.05
CA LYS A 297 22.04 -7.91 9.56
C LYS A 297 22.71 -6.53 9.49
N LEU A 298 21.93 -5.46 9.37
CA LEU A 298 22.45 -4.09 9.37
C LEU A 298 22.70 -3.56 10.78
N LYS A 299 22.37 -4.33 11.81
CA LYS A 299 22.49 -4.00 13.22
C LYS A 299 23.75 -4.55 13.89
N GLN A 300 24.62 -5.19 13.11
CA GLN A 300 25.92 -5.76 13.58
C GLN A 300 27.06 -4.78 13.38
#